data_e55233a2b83c01f0ce372f11cd4cc723
#
_entry.id   e55233a2b83c01f0ce372f11cd4cc723
#
_cell.length_a   1.000
_cell.length_b   1.000
_cell.length_c   1.000
_cell.angle_alpha   90.00
_cell.angle_beta   90.00
_cell.angle_gamma   90.00
#
_symmetry.space_group_name_H-M   'P 1'
#
loop_
_entity.id
_entity.type
_entity.pdbx_description
1 polymer ?
#
loop_
_entity_poly.entity_id
_entity_poly.type
_entity_poly.pdbx_seq_one_letter_code
_entity_poly.pdbx_strand_id
1 'polypeptide(L)'
;MQKTGLKFMKIVGLITEYNPFHAGHLYHMQQARELTGADYCVVLMSGSFVQRGEPAIFDKYRRTKAALLAGADLVLEMPVAFSTASAHEFAAYGVALLSAIGVDA
;
A
#
# COMPACT_ATOMS: atom_id res chain seq x y z
N MET A 1 -20.26 5.48 -3.94
CA MET A 1 -21.37 4.51 -3.90
C MET A 1 -22.08 4.57 -2.58
N GLN A 2 -23.37 4.48 -2.63
CA GLN A 2 -24.17 4.45 -1.43
C GLN A 2 -24.04 3.08 -0.75
N LYS A 3 -23.70 3.06 0.51
CA LYS A 3 -23.53 1.81 1.24
C LYS A 3 -24.82 1.24 1.78
N THR A 4 -25.79 2.06 2.02
CA THR A 4 -27.11 1.65 2.48
C THR A 4 -27.12 0.82 3.75
N GLY A 5 -26.10 0.96 4.57
CA GLY A 5 -25.96 0.11 5.76
C GLY A 5 -25.53 -1.31 5.46
N LEU A 6 -25.36 -1.66 4.18
CA LEU A 6 -24.92 -2.99 3.79
C LEU A 6 -23.41 -3.08 3.63
N LYS A 7 -22.74 -1.95 3.56
CA LYS A 7 -21.29 -1.93 3.56
C LYS A 7 -20.82 -2.01 4.99
N PHE A 8 -20.29 -3.15 5.36
CA PHE A 8 -19.80 -3.39 6.71
C PHE A 8 -18.30 -3.33 6.80
N MET A 9 -17.62 -3.28 5.65
CA MET A 9 -16.17 -3.29 5.60
C MET A 9 -15.67 -1.94 5.16
N LYS A 10 -14.67 -1.45 5.87
CA LYS A 10 -13.94 -0.25 5.50
C LYS A 10 -12.51 -0.65 5.20
N ILE A 11 -11.99 -0.19 4.08
CA ILE A 11 -10.68 -0.57 3.57
C ILE A 11 -9.79 0.66 3.51
N VAL A 12 -8.64 0.59 4.16
CA VAL A 12 -7.60 1.60 4.04
C VAL A 12 -6.52 1.11 3.08
N GLY A 13 -6.04 2.00 2.22
CA GLY A 13 -4.97 1.70 1.28
C GLY A 13 -3.70 2.46 1.64
N LEU A 14 -2.57 1.79 1.56
CA LEU A 14 -1.26 2.38 1.77
C LEU A 14 -0.42 2.21 0.51
N ILE A 15 0.30 3.27 0.15
CA ILE A 15 1.22 3.27 -0.99
C ILE A 15 2.63 3.31 -0.43
N THR A 16 3.48 2.35 -0.79
CA THR A 16 4.75 2.21 -0.10
C THR A 16 5.80 1.47 -0.93
N GLU A 17 7.04 1.55 -0.48
CA GLU A 17 8.13 0.74 -1.03
C GLU A 17 8.56 -0.35 -0.06
N TYR A 18 8.58 -0.05 1.23
CA TYR A 18 9.05 -0.97 2.27
C TYR A 18 10.43 -1.55 1.95
N ASN A 19 11.37 -0.71 1.66
CA ASN A 19 12.69 -1.10 1.18
C ASN A 19 13.81 -0.64 2.15
N PRO A 20 13.94 -1.27 3.35
CA PRO A 20 13.14 -2.36 3.90
C PRO A 20 11.89 -1.89 4.64
N PHE A 21 11.09 -2.86 5.07
CA PHE A 21 10.03 -2.60 6.05
C PHE A 21 10.67 -2.43 7.43
N HIS A 22 10.25 -1.43 8.18
CA HIS A 22 10.80 -1.19 9.51
C HIS A 22 9.71 -0.70 10.49
N ALA A 23 10.11 -0.46 11.74
CA ALA A 23 9.17 -0.10 12.80
C ALA A 23 8.33 1.14 12.48
N GLY A 24 8.87 2.11 11.77
CA GLY A 24 8.13 3.29 11.35
C GLY A 24 7.00 2.94 10.39
N HIS A 25 7.20 1.96 9.51
CA HIS A 25 6.16 1.49 8.61
C HIS A 25 5.07 0.75 9.38
N LEU A 26 5.43 -0.06 10.36
CA LEU A 26 4.47 -0.73 11.22
C LEU A 26 3.61 0.29 11.96
N TYR A 27 4.23 1.30 12.54
CA TYR A 27 3.53 2.36 13.23
C TYR A 27 2.55 3.08 12.28
N HIS A 28 3.00 3.41 11.08
CA HIS A 28 2.16 4.05 10.07
C HIS A 28 0.94 3.21 9.71
N MET A 29 1.14 1.91 9.53
CA MET A 29 0.04 1.00 9.23
C MET A 29 -0.96 0.92 10.37
N GLN A 30 -0.48 0.84 11.60
CA GLN A 30 -1.32 0.82 12.80
C GLN A 30 -2.13 2.11 12.94
N GLN A 31 -1.48 3.25 12.74
CA GLN A 31 -2.15 4.55 12.80
C GLN A 31 -3.19 4.70 11.70
N ALA A 32 -2.89 4.24 10.50
CA ALA A 32 -3.84 4.30 9.40
C ALA A 32 -5.12 3.51 9.73
N ARG A 33 -4.97 2.33 10.32
CA ARG A 33 -6.12 1.54 10.76
C ARG A 33 -6.92 2.24 11.84
N GLU A 34 -6.25 2.79 12.84
CA GLU A 34 -6.90 3.46 13.96
C GLU A 34 -7.64 4.71 13.52
N LEU A 35 -6.98 5.57 12.76
CA LEU A 35 -7.55 6.85 12.35
C LEU A 35 -8.73 6.69 11.39
N THR A 36 -8.70 5.66 10.55
CA THR A 36 -9.77 5.42 9.59
C THR A 36 -10.85 4.48 10.13
N GLY A 37 -10.56 3.73 11.19
CA GLY A 37 -11.46 2.69 11.65
C GLY A 37 -11.57 1.53 10.66
N ALA A 38 -10.55 1.34 9.82
CA ALA A 38 -10.63 0.36 8.75
C ALA A 38 -10.58 -1.07 9.26
N ASP A 39 -11.36 -1.93 8.62
CA ASP A 39 -11.38 -3.36 8.91
C ASP A 39 -10.26 -4.09 8.17
N TYR A 40 -9.90 -3.59 6.99
CA TYR A 40 -8.89 -4.20 6.15
C TYR A 40 -7.89 -3.17 5.66
N CYS A 41 -6.64 -3.62 5.49
CA CYS A 41 -5.55 -2.79 4.99
C CYS A 41 -5.00 -3.41 3.70
N VAL A 42 -5.05 -2.65 2.62
CA VAL A 42 -4.48 -3.03 1.32
C VAL A 42 -3.22 -2.21 1.10
N VAL A 43 -2.12 -2.89 0.81
CA VAL A 43 -0.84 -2.25 0.52
C VAL A 43 -0.56 -2.34 -0.97
N LEU A 44 -0.29 -1.21 -1.59
CA LEU A 44 0.18 -1.12 -2.96
C LEU A 44 1.67 -0.80 -2.90
N MET A 45 2.50 -1.74 -3.30
CA MET A 45 3.93 -1.71 -3.08
C MET A 45 4.71 -1.81 -4.39
N SER A 46 5.81 -1.06 -4.49
CA SER A 46 6.72 -1.21 -5.62
C SER A 46 7.30 -2.62 -5.65
N GLY A 47 7.58 -3.12 -6.87
CA GLY A 47 8.16 -4.46 -7.06
C GLY A 47 9.68 -4.45 -6.94
N SER A 48 10.36 -5.01 -7.93
CA SER A 48 11.82 -5.14 -7.90
C SER A 48 12.56 -3.84 -8.12
N PHE A 49 11.91 -2.84 -8.70
CA PHE A 49 12.48 -1.51 -8.93
C PHE A 49 11.63 -0.48 -8.22
N VAL A 50 12.29 0.45 -7.55
CA VAL A 50 11.66 1.52 -6.77
C VAL A 50 11.74 2.84 -7.51
N GLN A 51 11.35 3.92 -6.87
CA GLN A 51 11.37 5.25 -7.46
C GLN A 51 12.72 5.55 -8.10
N ARG A 52 12.67 6.27 -9.23
CA ARG A 52 13.85 6.64 -10.03
C ARG A 52 14.51 5.46 -10.72
N GLY A 53 13.84 4.31 -10.76
CA GLY A 53 14.35 3.14 -11.46
C GLY A 53 15.46 2.39 -10.75
N GLU A 54 15.73 2.71 -9.49
CA GLU A 54 16.75 2.01 -8.72
C GLU A 54 16.27 0.61 -8.33
N PRO A 55 17.17 -0.40 -8.34
CA PRO A 55 16.80 -1.72 -7.83
C PRO A 55 16.48 -1.64 -6.34
N ALA A 56 15.50 -2.39 -5.91
CA ALA A 56 15.20 -2.51 -4.50
C ALA A 56 16.34 -3.24 -3.79
N ILE A 57 16.67 -2.81 -2.57
CA ILE A 57 17.72 -3.44 -1.75
C ILE A 57 17.26 -4.83 -1.29
N PHE A 58 15.99 -4.93 -0.89
CA PHE A 58 15.38 -6.19 -0.47
C PHE A 58 14.39 -6.63 -1.53
N ASP A 59 14.32 -7.95 -1.79
CA ASP A 59 13.42 -8.44 -2.82
C ASP A 59 11.95 -8.26 -2.41
N LYS A 60 11.07 -8.23 -3.40
CA LYS A 60 9.66 -7.94 -3.19
C LYS A 60 8.97 -9.01 -2.35
N TYR A 61 9.44 -10.25 -2.39
CA TYR A 61 8.81 -11.32 -1.63
C TYR A 61 9.06 -11.17 -0.13
N ARG A 62 10.28 -10.78 0.24
CA ARG A 62 10.61 -10.50 1.65
C ARG A 62 9.83 -9.29 2.16
N ARG A 63 9.76 -8.24 1.35
CA ARG A 63 9.03 -7.02 1.71
C ARG A 63 7.53 -7.30 1.85
N THR A 64 6.97 -8.10 0.95
CA THR A 64 5.58 -8.52 1.01
C THR A 64 5.29 -9.32 2.28
N LYS A 65 6.16 -10.28 2.58
CA LYS A 65 6.02 -11.09 3.79
C LYS A 65 6.04 -10.22 5.04
N ALA A 66 6.95 -9.26 5.10
CA ALA A 66 7.05 -8.34 6.24
C ALA A 66 5.74 -7.54 6.40
N ALA A 67 5.19 -7.03 5.30
CA ALA A 67 3.95 -6.27 5.33
C ALA A 67 2.77 -7.13 5.79
N LEU A 68 2.67 -8.37 5.32
CA LEU A 68 1.60 -9.28 5.73
C LEU A 68 1.73 -9.65 7.21
N LEU A 69 2.94 -9.92 7.68
CA LEU A 69 3.18 -10.23 9.09
C LEU A 69 2.87 -9.03 9.98
N ALA A 70 3.03 -7.81 9.47
CA ALA A 70 2.73 -6.59 10.22
C ALA A 70 1.24 -6.27 10.27
N GLY A 71 0.41 -6.92 9.45
CA GLY A 71 -1.02 -6.74 9.52
C GLY A 71 -1.71 -6.33 8.22
N ALA A 72 -0.99 -6.26 7.10
CA ALA A 72 -1.64 -6.03 5.81
C ALA A 72 -2.48 -7.26 5.44
N ASP A 73 -3.66 -7.03 4.94
CA ASP A 73 -4.56 -8.10 4.51
C ASP A 73 -4.31 -8.48 3.06
N LEU A 74 -3.83 -7.56 2.26
CA LEU A 74 -3.53 -7.77 0.86
C LEU A 74 -2.39 -6.87 0.45
N VAL A 75 -1.43 -7.42 -0.29
CA VAL A 75 -0.33 -6.65 -0.86
C VAL A 75 -0.37 -6.80 -2.37
N LEU A 76 -0.45 -5.67 -3.07
CA LEU A 76 -0.47 -5.62 -4.52
C LEU A 76 0.82 -4.97 -5.01
N GLU A 77 1.32 -5.45 -6.13
CA GLU A 77 2.51 -4.88 -6.76
C GLU A 77 2.11 -3.73 -7.68
N MET A 78 2.76 -2.58 -7.52
CA MET A 78 2.58 -1.45 -8.43
C MET A 78 3.27 -1.76 -9.75
N PRO A 79 2.62 -1.48 -10.90
CA PRO A 79 3.28 -1.64 -12.19
C PRO A 79 4.60 -0.87 -12.25
N VAL A 80 5.62 -1.49 -12.84
CA VAL A 80 6.98 -0.94 -12.84
C VAL A 80 7.05 0.46 -13.46
N ALA A 81 6.24 0.73 -14.47
CA ALA A 81 6.21 2.04 -15.11
C ALA A 81 5.85 3.16 -14.12
N PHE A 82 5.08 2.85 -13.10
CA PHE A 82 4.67 3.82 -12.09
C PHE A 82 5.59 3.80 -10.87
N SER A 83 6.07 2.63 -10.48
CA SER A 83 6.94 2.51 -9.31
C SER A 83 8.30 3.18 -9.52
N THR A 84 8.73 3.31 -10.77
CA THR A 84 10.02 3.95 -11.12
C THR A 84 9.88 5.43 -11.45
N ALA A 85 8.67 5.98 -11.38
CA ALA A 85 8.41 7.39 -11.66
C ALA A 85 8.87 8.29 -10.50
N SER A 86 8.67 9.60 -10.65
CA SER A 86 8.95 10.53 -9.57
C SER A 86 8.04 10.28 -8.37
N ALA A 87 8.40 10.82 -7.21
CA ALA A 87 7.60 10.67 -6.00
C ALA A 87 6.16 11.17 -6.20
N HIS A 88 6.00 12.29 -6.92
CA HIS A 88 4.68 12.83 -7.21
C HIS A 88 3.85 11.90 -8.07
N GLU A 89 4.42 11.39 -9.15
CA GLU A 89 3.72 10.47 -10.04
C GLU A 89 3.45 9.13 -9.37
N PHE A 90 4.39 8.65 -8.57
CA PHE A 90 4.21 7.43 -7.79
C PHE A 90 2.97 7.53 -6.89
N ALA A 91 2.87 8.62 -6.14
CA ALA A 91 1.73 8.83 -5.26
C ALA A 91 0.41 8.99 -6.05
N ALA A 92 0.43 9.76 -7.14
CA ALA A 92 -0.76 9.99 -7.94
C ALA A 92 -1.31 8.71 -8.55
N TYR A 93 -0.45 7.88 -9.11
CA TYR A 93 -0.86 6.59 -9.66
C TYR A 93 -1.33 5.64 -8.57
N GLY A 94 -0.66 5.64 -7.42
CA GLY A 94 -1.06 4.81 -6.31
C GLY A 94 -2.47 5.13 -5.83
N VAL A 95 -2.78 6.41 -5.66
CA VAL A 95 -4.11 6.85 -5.27
C VAL A 95 -5.15 6.43 -6.31
N ALA A 96 -4.84 6.63 -7.59
CA ALA A 96 -5.76 6.27 -8.67
C ALA A 96 -6.06 4.76 -8.68
N LEU A 97 -5.01 3.93 -8.53
CA LEU A 97 -5.19 2.49 -8.51
C LEU A 97 -5.99 2.02 -7.31
N LEU A 98 -5.68 2.52 -6.13
CA LEU A 98 -6.41 2.16 -4.92
C LEU A 98 -7.88 2.58 -4.99
N SER A 99 -8.13 3.77 -5.52
CA SER A 99 -9.52 4.22 -5.73
C SER A 99 -10.26 3.31 -6.70
N ALA A 100 -9.60 2.88 -7.76
CA ALA A 100 -10.22 2.01 -8.78
C ALA A 100 -10.61 0.65 -8.21
N ILE A 101 -9.90 0.14 -7.22
CA ILE A 101 -10.23 -1.15 -6.59
C ILE A 101 -11.16 -1.01 -5.38
N GLY A 102 -11.61 0.19 -5.08
CA GLY A 102 -12.66 0.38 -4.07
C GLY A 102 -12.17 0.65 -2.66
N VAL A 103 -10.96 1.14 -2.48
CA VAL A 103 -10.44 1.52 -1.18
C VAL A 103 -11.15 2.77 -0.68
N ASP A 104 -11.48 2.81 0.61
CA ASP A 104 -12.25 3.91 1.22
C ASP A 104 -11.36 5.05 1.72
N ALA A 105 -10.14 4.76 2.10
CA ALA A 105 -9.25 5.75 2.69
C ALA A 105 -7.77 5.45 2.39
#